data_0e53f2138c6a2c134b42e8258bef7a59
#
_entry.id   0e53f2138c6a2c134b42e8258bef7a59
#
_cell.length_a   1.000
_cell.length_b   1.000
_cell.length_c   1.000
_cell.angle_alpha   90.00
_cell.angle_beta   90.00
_cell.angle_gamma   90.00
#
_symmetry.space_group_name_H-M   'P 1'
#
loop_
_entity.id
_entity.type
_entity.pdbx_description
1 polymer ?
#
loop_
_entity_poly.entity_id
_entity_poly.type
_entity_poly.pdbx_seq_one_letter_code
_entity_poly.pdbx_strand_id
1 'polypeptide(L)'
;MNSLTNKQLAMKNPLKTTSYTLSWSCAGRSSLPLKAILSSCILALFTACSSLTPPCAARVSPPYTELRGTKWELIRWNLPPNAAGEVRQRPIPQGDAGQPLQFEFAAQSLNISGFTGCNRFTGEIVEEPRGISIERVASTRMSCSGPRNELENDFLYELNDYRNLVRDGDRLLMIGRDREVLSFIQRPASINPKKN
;
A
#
# COMPACT_ATOMS: atom_id res chain seq x y z
N MET A 1 32.57 42.64 -20.68
CA MET A 1 32.72 43.56 -19.53
C MET A 1 31.41 43.56 -18.80
N ASN A 2 31.34 42.93 -17.69
CA ASN A 2 30.79 43.21 -16.38
C ASN A 2 30.55 41.94 -15.60
N SER A 3 31.50 41.71 -14.75
CA SER A 3 31.51 40.92 -13.53
C SER A 3 30.49 41.46 -12.53
N LEU A 4 29.75 40.58 -11.81
CA LEU A 4 29.26 40.82 -10.44
C LEU A 4 28.86 39.50 -9.81
N THR A 5 29.74 38.95 -9.06
CA THR A 5 29.79 38.83 -7.57
C THR A 5 28.77 37.92 -6.94
N ASN A 6 29.28 36.80 -6.57
CA ASN A 6 28.93 35.81 -5.58
C ASN A 6 28.58 36.45 -4.22
N LYS A 7 27.42 36.12 -3.66
CA LYS A 7 27.11 36.37 -2.25
C LYS A 7 26.52 35.11 -1.61
N GLN A 8 27.43 34.31 -1.05
CA GLN A 8 27.09 33.25 -0.13
C GLN A 8 26.47 33.85 1.14
N LEU A 9 25.29 33.39 1.48
CA LEU A 9 24.74 33.52 2.84
C LEU A 9 24.74 32.16 3.49
N ALA A 10 25.74 31.92 4.31
CA ALA A 10 25.80 30.82 5.25
C ALA A 10 24.88 31.14 6.43
N MET A 11 23.77 30.41 6.59
CA MET A 11 23.02 30.37 7.84
C MET A 11 23.43 29.14 8.63
N LYS A 12 24.28 29.34 9.62
CA LYS A 12 24.57 28.43 10.72
C LYS A 12 23.39 28.48 11.70
N ASN A 13 22.63 27.41 11.80
CA ASN A 13 21.78 27.18 12.97
C ASN A 13 22.35 26.02 13.82
N PRO A 14 22.72 26.26 15.08
CA PRO A 14 23.10 25.20 15.98
C PRO A 14 21.85 24.52 16.56
N LEU A 15 21.70 23.23 16.29
CA LEU A 15 20.75 22.36 16.95
C LEU A 15 21.08 22.26 18.45
N LYS A 16 20.24 22.82 19.30
CA LYS A 16 20.25 22.58 20.75
C LYS A 16 19.62 21.22 21.02
N THR A 17 20.45 20.25 21.29
CA THR A 17 20.06 18.97 21.87
C THR A 17 19.75 19.18 23.37
N THR A 18 18.48 19.16 23.71
CA THR A 18 18.03 19.15 25.12
C THR A 18 17.85 17.70 25.55
N SER A 19 18.81 17.20 26.30
CA SER A 19 18.75 15.88 26.94
C SER A 19 17.87 15.98 28.18
N TYR A 20 16.73 15.34 28.20
CA TYR A 20 15.91 15.16 29.41
C TYR A 20 16.32 13.87 30.12
N THR A 21 17.07 14.01 31.21
CA THR A 21 17.32 12.93 32.16
C THR A 21 16.15 12.84 33.11
N LEU A 22 15.30 11.82 32.98
CA LEU A 22 14.32 11.47 34.00
C LEU A 22 15.04 10.70 35.13
N SER A 23 15.27 11.38 36.25
CA SER A 23 15.72 10.72 37.49
C SER A 23 14.49 10.18 38.24
N TRP A 24 14.37 8.89 38.32
CA TRP A 24 13.40 8.24 39.20
C TRP A 24 14.01 8.04 40.56
N SER A 25 13.62 8.87 41.53
CA SER A 25 13.95 8.69 42.93
C SER A 25 12.89 7.77 43.58
N CYS A 26 13.24 6.52 43.79
CA CYS A 26 12.51 5.65 44.69
C CYS A 26 13.06 5.86 46.11
N ALA A 27 12.38 6.67 46.88
CA ALA A 27 12.60 6.72 48.35
C ALA A 27 11.26 6.57 49.06
N GLY A 28 11.06 5.46 49.70
CA GLY A 28 9.85 5.17 50.49
C GLY A 28 10.00 3.86 51.25
N ARG A 29 10.85 3.88 52.28
CA ARG A 29 10.95 2.80 53.27
C ARG A 29 9.82 2.97 54.27
N SER A 30 8.77 2.13 54.19
CA SER A 30 7.80 1.98 55.26
C SER A 30 7.80 0.52 55.74
N SER A 31 8.29 0.33 56.95
CA SER A 31 8.28 -0.93 57.71
C SER A 31 6.84 -1.21 58.17
N LEU A 32 6.22 -2.25 57.65
CA LEU A 32 4.96 -2.79 58.15
C LEU A 32 5.18 -4.14 58.83
N PRO A 33 4.47 -4.44 59.93
CA PRO A 33 4.72 -5.59 60.79
C PRO A 33 4.25 -6.90 60.14
N LEU A 34 5.05 -7.93 60.37
CA LEU A 34 5.07 -9.28 59.76
C LEU A 34 3.91 -10.21 60.14
N LYS A 35 2.73 -9.77 60.53
CA LYS A 35 1.61 -10.65 60.96
C LYS A 35 0.30 -10.56 60.18
N ALA A 36 0.22 -9.88 59.05
CA ALA A 36 -1.01 -9.73 58.27
C ALA A 36 -0.93 -10.26 56.82
N ILE A 37 0.03 -11.12 56.47
CA ILE A 37 0.33 -11.46 55.05
C ILE A 37 -0.21 -12.84 54.64
N LEU A 38 -0.94 -13.55 55.46
CA LEU A 38 -1.34 -14.93 55.13
C LEU A 38 -2.79 -15.11 54.63
N SER A 39 -3.58 -14.05 54.50
CA SER A 39 -4.98 -14.19 54.06
C SER A 39 -5.36 -13.46 52.77
N SER A 40 -4.45 -12.74 52.08
CA SER A 40 -4.78 -11.91 50.92
C SER A 40 -4.14 -12.36 49.60
N CYS A 41 -3.45 -13.48 49.57
CA CYS A 41 -2.75 -13.98 48.35
C CYS A 41 -3.56 -14.85 47.39
N ILE A 42 -4.84 -15.14 47.68
CA ILE A 42 -5.62 -16.08 46.87
C ILE A 42 -6.58 -15.38 45.85
N LEU A 43 -6.80 -14.08 45.98
CA LEU A 43 -7.77 -13.37 45.13
C LEU A 43 -7.16 -12.47 44.00
N ALA A 44 -5.85 -12.51 43.79
CA ALA A 44 -5.16 -11.66 42.83
C ALA A 44 -4.72 -12.38 41.52
N LEU A 45 -5.23 -13.59 41.24
CA LEU A 45 -4.78 -14.41 40.10
C LEU A 45 -5.66 -14.34 38.85
N PHE A 46 -6.67 -13.46 38.78
CA PHE A 46 -7.62 -13.48 37.64
C PHE A 46 -7.82 -12.15 36.90
N THR A 47 -6.86 -11.26 36.80
CA THR A 47 -7.01 -10.08 35.95
C THR A 47 -5.74 -9.73 35.16
N ALA A 48 -5.11 -10.72 34.56
CA ALA A 48 -4.16 -10.48 33.47
C ALA A 48 -4.81 -10.88 32.13
N CYS A 49 -5.95 -10.29 31.77
CA CYS A 49 -6.34 -10.15 30.40
C CYS A 49 -5.39 -9.13 29.75
N SER A 50 -4.19 -9.58 29.41
CA SER A 50 -3.35 -8.88 28.44
C SER A 50 -4.12 -8.89 27.13
N SER A 51 -4.80 -7.79 26.79
CA SER A 51 -5.22 -7.52 25.44
C SER A 51 -3.93 -7.42 24.60
N LEU A 52 -3.51 -8.57 24.08
CA LEU A 52 -2.57 -8.66 22.97
C LEU A 52 -3.29 -8.02 21.78
N THR A 53 -3.30 -6.68 21.72
CA THR A 53 -3.49 -6.00 20.45
C THR A 53 -2.37 -6.52 19.55
N PRO A 54 -2.68 -7.28 18.48
CA PRO A 54 -1.63 -7.71 17.58
C PRO A 54 -0.90 -6.45 17.13
N PRO A 55 0.44 -6.44 17.14
CA PRO A 55 1.17 -5.32 16.54
C PRO A 55 0.59 -5.11 15.15
N CYS A 56 0.41 -3.85 14.73
CA CYS A 56 0.02 -3.54 13.36
C CYS A 56 0.99 -4.30 12.45
N ALA A 57 0.60 -5.50 12.06
CA ALA A 57 1.40 -6.31 11.16
C ALA A 57 1.55 -5.46 9.90
N ALA A 58 2.76 -5.05 9.58
CA ALA A 58 3.06 -4.40 8.32
C ALA A 58 2.44 -5.32 7.26
N ARG A 59 1.43 -4.83 6.54
CA ARG A 59 0.75 -5.64 5.52
C ARG A 59 1.79 -5.99 4.49
N VAL A 60 2.24 -7.22 4.50
CA VAL A 60 3.17 -7.76 3.53
C VAL A 60 2.39 -7.92 2.22
N SER A 61 2.99 -7.58 1.10
CA SER A 61 2.38 -7.85 -0.21
C SER A 61 2.07 -9.35 -0.33
N PRO A 62 0.93 -9.72 -0.93
CA PRO A 62 0.58 -11.13 -1.10
C PRO A 62 1.62 -11.83 -1.97
N PRO A 63 1.98 -13.07 -1.67
CA PRO A 63 2.79 -13.89 -2.55
C PRO A 63 2.03 -14.17 -3.86
N TYR A 64 2.75 -14.42 -4.94
CA TYR A 64 2.11 -14.69 -6.24
C TYR A 64 1.10 -15.85 -6.19
N THR A 65 1.35 -16.84 -5.36
CA THR A 65 0.45 -18.00 -5.17
C THR A 65 -0.98 -17.62 -4.76
N GLU A 66 -1.17 -16.50 -4.07
CA GLU A 66 -2.49 -15.98 -3.69
C GLU A 66 -3.16 -15.16 -4.81
N LEU A 67 -2.37 -14.65 -5.75
CA LEU A 67 -2.85 -13.83 -6.87
C LEU A 67 -3.09 -14.65 -8.14
N ARG A 68 -2.46 -15.79 -8.26
CA ARG A 68 -2.51 -16.67 -9.44
C ARG A 68 -3.95 -16.99 -9.86
N GLY A 69 -4.25 -16.80 -11.14
CA GLY A 69 -5.56 -17.08 -11.73
C GLY A 69 -6.67 -16.12 -11.29
N THR A 70 -6.33 -15.00 -10.66
CA THR A 70 -7.33 -14.02 -10.23
C THR A 70 -7.43 -12.87 -11.22
N LYS A 71 -8.65 -12.35 -11.38
CA LYS A 71 -8.97 -11.21 -12.24
C LYS A 71 -9.46 -10.04 -11.39
N TRP A 72 -8.98 -8.85 -11.71
CA TRP A 72 -9.20 -7.64 -10.94
C TRP A 72 -9.71 -6.51 -11.83
N GLU A 73 -10.71 -5.77 -11.32
CA GLU A 73 -11.30 -4.62 -12.00
C GLU A 73 -11.12 -3.38 -11.13
N LEU A 74 -10.64 -2.29 -11.71
CA LEU A 74 -10.48 -1.02 -11.02
C LEU A 74 -11.84 -0.41 -10.68
N ILE A 75 -12.08 -0.18 -9.40
CA ILE A 75 -13.33 0.42 -8.91
C ILE A 75 -13.14 1.79 -8.28
N ARG A 76 -11.91 2.13 -7.88
CA ARG A 76 -11.60 3.42 -7.24
C ARG A 76 -10.14 3.76 -7.39
N TRP A 77 -9.87 5.04 -7.59
CA TRP A 77 -8.52 5.62 -7.58
C TRP A 77 -8.51 6.83 -6.66
N ASN A 78 -7.87 6.71 -5.52
CA ASN A 78 -7.70 7.80 -4.58
C ASN A 78 -6.37 8.50 -4.83
N LEU A 79 -6.44 9.82 -4.97
CA LEU A 79 -5.25 10.67 -5.02
C LEU A 79 -4.66 10.85 -3.62
N PRO A 80 -3.40 11.28 -3.50
CA PRO A 80 -2.79 11.57 -2.21
C PRO A 80 -3.63 12.60 -1.45
N PRO A 81 -3.64 12.53 -0.10
CA PRO A 81 -4.27 13.56 0.71
C PRO A 81 -3.66 14.93 0.40
N ASN A 82 -4.51 15.95 0.29
CA ASN A 82 -4.06 17.33 0.17
C ASN A 82 -3.48 17.86 1.50
N ALA A 83 -3.06 19.12 1.55
CA ALA A 83 -2.51 19.74 2.76
C ALA A 83 -3.49 19.76 3.96
N ALA A 84 -4.79 19.68 3.71
CA ALA A 84 -5.83 19.59 4.74
C ALA A 84 -6.13 18.13 5.16
N GLY A 85 -5.45 17.14 4.57
CA GLY A 85 -5.68 15.71 4.84
C GLY A 85 -6.86 15.12 4.08
N GLU A 86 -7.47 15.85 3.15
CA GLU A 86 -8.63 15.37 2.39
C GLU A 86 -8.18 14.50 1.22
N VAL A 87 -8.81 13.33 1.09
CA VAL A 87 -8.58 12.39 -0.01
C VAL A 87 -9.57 12.67 -1.13
N ARG A 88 -9.06 12.96 -2.32
CA ARG A 88 -9.87 13.15 -3.53
C ARG A 88 -9.86 11.89 -4.38
N GLN A 89 -10.94 11.63 -5.07
CA GLN A 89 -11.03 10.53 -6.03
C GLN A 89 -10.75 11.04 -7.44
N ARG A 90 -9.98 10.27 -8.18
CA ARG A 90 -9.81 10.47 -9.62
C ARG A 90 -11.02 9.90 -10.35
N PRO A 91 -11.62 10.63 -11.30
CA PRO A 91 -12.64 10.08 -12.19
C PRO A 91 -12.07 8.92 -13.02
N ILE A 92 -12.82 7.82 -13.10
CA ILE A 92 -12.46 6.67 -13.93
C ILE A 92 -13.38 6.70 -15.15
N PRO A 93 -12.88 7.09 -16.34
CA PRO A 93 -13.68 7.09 -17.56
C PRO A 93 -14.04 5.66 -17.97
N GLN A 94 -15.21 5.51 -18.58
CA GLN A 94 -15.61 4.25 -19.18
C GLN A 94 -14.66 3.90 -20.34
N GLY A 95 -14.20 2.65 -20.38
CA GLY A 95 -13.36 2.14 -21.46
C GLY A 95 -14.13 1.97 -22.77
N ASP A 96 -13.44 1.56 -23.80
CA ASP A 96 -14.05 1.23 -25.10
C ASP A 96 -15.09 0.11 -24.93
N ALA A 97 -16.22 0.28 -25.58
CA ALA A 97 -17.37 -0.62 -25.46
C ALA A 97 -17.85 -0.85 -24.01
N GLY A 98 -17.62 0.12 -23.12
CA GLY A 98 -18.00 0.02 -21.71
C GLY A 98 -17.14 -0.94 -20.88
N GLN A 99 -16.01 -1.41 -21.41
CA GLN A 99 -15.12 -2.30 -20.66
C GLN A 99 -14.32 -1.49 -19.63
N PRO A 100 -14.34 -1.90 -18.36
CA PRO A 100 -13.55 -1.23 -17.32
C PRO A 100 -12.05 -1.56 -17.45
N LEU A 101 -11.21 -0.75 -16.82
CA LEU A 101 -9.81 -1.10 -16.57
C LEU A 101 -9.77 -2.37 -15.72
N GLN A 102 -9.10 -3.40 -16.21
CA GLN A 102 -9.02 -4.71 -15.55
C GLN A 102 -7.75 -5.43 -15.93
N PHE A 103 -7.30 -6.33 -15.06
CA PHE A 103 -6.18 -7.22 -15.33
C PHE A 103 -6.36 -8.58 -14.65
N GLU A 104 -5.56 -9.54 -15.08
CA GLU A 104 -5.51 -10.87 -14.50
C GLU A 104 -4.08 -11.34 -14.32
N PHE A 105 -3.86 -12.05 -13.23
CA PHE A 105 -2.64 -12.81 -12.99
C PHE A 105 -2.80 -14.20 -13.61
N ALA A 106 -1.87 -14.59 -14.46
CA ALA A 106 -1.94 -15.88 -15.14
C ALA A 106 -1.94 -17.05 -14.14
N ALA A 107 -2.71 -18.09 -14.44
CA ALA A 107 -2.81 -19.26 -13.55
C ALA A 107 -1.56 -20.16 -13.60
N GLN A 108 -0.86 -20.21 -14.72
CA GLN A 108 0.21 -21.18 -15.00
C GLN A 108 1.57 -20.56 -15.33
N SER A 109 1.67 -19.23 -15.37
CA SER A 109 2.90 -18.52 -15.69
C SER A 109 3.02 -17.25 -14.84
N LEU A 110 4.22 -16.74 -14.69
CA LEU A 110 4.53 -15.50 -13.96
C LEU A 110 4.25 -14.27 -14.85
N ASN A 111 3.00 -14.13 -15.30
CA ASN A 111 2.59 -13.05 -16.19
C ASN A 111 1.33 -12.36 -15.66
N ILE A 112 1.21 -11.10 -16.02
CA ILE A 112 0.01 -10.29 -15.88
C ILE A 112 -0.44 -9.83 -17.26
N SER A 113 -1.73 -9.76 -17.49
CA SER A 113 -2.30 -9.17 -18.70
C SER A 113 -3.58 -8.44 -18.39
N GLY A 114 -3.95 -7.45 -19.22
CA GLY A 114 -5.13 -6.69 -18.93
C GLY A 114 -5.54 -5.72 -20.02
N PHE A 115 -6.51 -4.88 -19.65
CA PHE A 115 -7.05 -3.81 -20.48
C PHE A 115 -7.10 -2.52 -19.65
N THR A 116 -6.52 -1.45 -20.17
CA THR A 116 -6.38 -0.16 -19.48
C THR A 116 -7.63 0.73 -19.58
N GLY A 117 -8.66 0.28 -20.29
CA GLY A 117 -9.78 1.12 -20.75
C GLY A 117 -9.59 1.64 -22.18
N CYS A 118 -8.38 1.54 -22.72
CA CYS A 118 -7.98 1.90 -24.07
C CYS A 118 -7.20 0.78 -24.75
N ASN A 119 -6.09 0.38 -24.19
CA ASN A 119 -5.16 -0.59 -24.75
C ASN A 119 -5.08 -1.88 -23.94
N ARG A 120 -4.67 -2.97 -24.59
CA ARG A 120 -4.27 -4.20 -23.90
C ARG A 120 -2.83 -4.07 -23.45
N PHE A 121 -2.52 -4.64 -22.31
CA PHE A 121 -1.16 -4.70 -21.83
C PHE A 121 -0.80 -6.10 -21.34
N THR A 122 0.49 -6.36 -21.26
CA THR A 122 1.09 -7.55 -20.64
C THR A 122 2.30 -7.12 -19.85
N GLY A 123 2.68 -7.93 -18.84
CA GLY A 123 3.89 -7.73 -18.05
C GLY A 123 4.35 -9.05 -17.46
N GLU A 124 5.56 -9.07 -16.95
CA GLU A 124 6.13 -10.22 -16.25
C GLU A 124 6.09 -9.98 -14.75
N ILE A 125 5.87 -11.06 -13.99
CA ILE A 125 5.88 -11.04 -12.53
C ILE A 125 7.24 -11.53 -12.06
N VAL A 126 7.85 -10.76 -11.19
CA VAL A 126 9.06 -11.18 -10.47
C VAL A 126 8.69 -11.34 -9.01
N GLU A 127 8.94 -12.53 -8.45
CA GLU A 127 8.72 -12.79 -7.03
C GLU A 127 9.90 -12.25 -6.23
N GLU A 128 9.60 -11.45 -5.21
CA GLU A 128 10.56 -10.81 -4.33
C GLU A 128 10.33 -11.25 -2.88
N PRO A 129 11.31 -11.07 -1.98
CA PRO A 129 11.16 -11.44 -0.57
C PRO A 129 9.99 -10.74 0.16
N ARG A 130 9.50 -9.62 -0.39
CA ARG A 130 8.40 -8.82 0.18
C ARG A 130 7.14 -8.80 -0.66
N GLY A 131 7.00 -9.70 -1.63
CA GLY A 131 5.83 -9.78 -2.50
C GLY A 131 6.19 -10.01 -3.96
N ILE A 132 5.63 -9.22 -4.83
CA ILE A 132 5.90 -9.30 -6.28
C ILE A 132 6.22 -7.91 -6.83
N SER A 133 7.01 -7.84 -7.89
CA SER A 133 7.11 -6.69 -8.80
C SER A 133 6.56 -7.06 -10.18
N ILE A 134 6.15 -6.04 -10.94
CA ILE A 134 5.65 -6.19 -12.30
C ILE A 134 6.65 -5.49 -13.21
N GLU A 135 7.25 -6.24 -14.11
CA GLU A 135 8.30 -5.76 -14.98
C GLU A 135 7.95 -5.95 -16.46
N ARG A 136 8.75 -5.32 -17.33
CA ARG A 136 8.61 -5.45 -18.79
C ARG A 136 7.19 -5.24 -19.31
N VAL A 137 6.51 -4.25 -18.73
CA VAL A 137 5.15 -3.91 -19.13
C VAL A 137 5.17 -3.36 -20.56
N ALA A 138 4.36 -3.97 -21.43
CA ALA A 138 4.14 -3.56 -22.80
C ALA A 138 2.65 -3.39 -23.07
N SER A 139 2.28 -2.36 -23.84
CA SER A 139 0.90 -2.13 -24.23
C SER A 139 0.76 -1.97 -25.76
N THR A 140 -0.44 -2.26 -26.28
CA THR A 140 -0.81 -1.86 -27.65
C THR A 140 -0.90 -0.33 -27.73
N ARG A 141 -0.86 0.22 -28.95
CA ARG A 141 -0.84 1.68 -29.14
C ARG A 141 -2.02 2.12 -30.02
N MET A 142 -3.24 1.90 -29.52
CA MET A 142 -4.41 2.53 -30.13
C MET A 142 -4.54 3.95 -29.59
N SER A 143 -4.98 4.88 -30.44
CA SER A 143 -5.28 6.24 -30.03
C SER A 143 -6.68 6.29 -29.43
N CYS A 144 -6.78 6.61 -28.17
CA CYS A 144 -8.05 6.80 -27.46
C CYS A 144 -8.30 8.28 -27.17
N SER A 145 -9.53 8.65 -26.90
CA SER A 145 -9.89 10.02 -26.53
C SER A 145 -9.31 10.43 -25.18
N GLY A 146 -8.83 11.66 -25.07
CA GLY A 146 -8.22 12.35 -23.94
C GLY A 146 -8.20 11.66 -22.57
N PRO A 147 -9.33 11.63 -21.83
CA PRO A 147 -9.30 11.11 -20.45
C PRO A 147 -8.92 9.63 -20.31
N ARG A 148 -9.17 8.81 -21.34
CA ARG A 148 -8.80 7.39 -21.35
C ARG A 148 -7.32 7.20 -21.58
N ASN A 149 -6.72 8.00 -22.43
CA ASN A 149 -5.29 7.96 -22.68
C ASN A 149 -4.51 8.42 -21.44
N GLU A 150 -5.01 9.44 -20.73
CA GLU A 150 -4.43 9.88 -19.46
C GLU A 150 -4.54 8.78 -18.38
N LEU A 151 -5.73 8.15 -18.26
CA LEU A 151 -5.92 7.04 -17.32
C LEU A 151 -4.95 5.89 -17.60
N GLU A 152 -4.77 5.52 -18.88
CA GLU A 152 -3.83 4.47 -19.28
C GLU A 152 -2.40 4.80 -18.90
N ASN A 153 -1.93 5.99 -19.27
CA ASN A 153 -0.55 6.39 -19.00
C ASN A 153 -0.24 6.35 -17.50
N ASP A 154 -1.16 6.90 -16.70
CA ASP A 154 -0.96 6.94 -15.25
C ASP A 154 -1.11 5.55 -14.63
N PHE A 155 -2.03 4.72 -15.11
CA PHE A 155 -2.15 3.35 -14.64
C PHE A 155 -0.90 2.51 -14.96
N LEU A 156 -0.37 2.60 -16.18
CA LEU A 156 0.85 1.88 -16.56
C LEU A 156 2.07 2.38 -15.77
N TYR A 157 2.10 3.67 -15.45
CA TYR A 157 3.12 4.24 -14.57
C TYR A 157 3.03 3.63 -13.17
N GLU A 158 1.85 3.66 -12.55
CA GLU A 158 1.64 3.07 -11.23
C GLU A 158 1.90 1.56 -11.21
N LEU A 159 1.50 0.85 -12.26
CA LEU A 159 1.73 -0.59 -12.38
C LEU A 159 3.20 -0.95 -12.41
N ASN A 160 4.03 -0.13 -13.03
CA ASN A 160 5.48 -0.36 -13.16
C ASN A 160 6.28 0.04 -11.90
N ASP A 161 5.71 0.86 -11.03
CA ASP A 161 6.44 1.48 -9.92
C ASP A 161 5.63 1.59 -8.61
N TYR A 162 4.70 0.68 -8.37
CA TYR A 162 3.98 0.66 -7.10
C TYR A 162 4.89 0.26 -5.92
N ARG A 163 4.53 0.72 -4.73
CA ARG A 163 5.28 0.38 -3.50
C ARG A 163 4.83 -0.90 -2.85
N ASN A 164 3.54 -1.18 -2.92
CA ASN A 164 2.96 -2.32 -2.24
C ASN A 164 1.63 -2.76 -2.86
N LEU A 165 1.38 -4.06 -2.84
CA LEU A 165 0.07 -4.64 -3.07
C LEU A 165 -0.47 -5.16 -1.74
N VAL A 166 -1.76 -4.96 -1.49
CA VAL A 166 -2.43 -5.48 -0.30
C VAL A 166 -3.69 -6.19 -0.73
N ARG A 167 -3.80 -7.48 -0.42
CA ARG A 167 -5.03 -8.23 -0.63
C ARG A 167 -5.86 -8.27 0.66
N ASP A 168 -7.15 -8.01 0.53
CA ASP A 168 -8.11 -8.07 1.62
C ASP A 168 -9.40 -8.71 1.09
N GLY A 169 -9.48 -10.03 1.20
CA GLY A 169 -10.58 -10.83 0.66
C GLY A 169 -10.69 -10.71 -0.87
N ASP A 170 -11.80 -10.13 -1.31
CA ASP A 170 -12.12 -9.86 -2.72
C ASP A 170 -11.59 -8.50 -3.22
N ARG A 171 -10.81 -7.79 -2.41
CA ARG A 171 -10.19 -6.51 -2.76
C ARG A 171 -8.68 -6.63 -2.89
N LEU A 172 -8.14 -5.91 -3.88
CA LEU A 172 -6.72 -5.69 -4.04
C LEU A 172 -6.47 -4.19 -4.03
N LEU A 173 -5.55 -3.76 -3.18
CA LEU A 173 -5.11 -2.37 -3.12
C LEU A 173 -3.69 -2.30 -3.69
N MET A 174 -3.48 -1.42 -4.65
CA MET A 174 -2.16 -1.04 -5.15
C MET A 174 -1.83 0.33 -4.58
N ILE A 175 -0.72 0.42 -3.87
CA ILE A 175 -0.24 1.65 -3.26
C ILE A 175 0.90 2.18 -4.12
N GLY A 176 0.64 3.27 -4.81
CA GLY A 176 1.59 3.94 -5.68
C GLY A 176 2.70 4.66 -4.93
N ARG A 177 3.73 5.09 -5.67
CA ARG A 177 4.89 5.80 -5.12
C ARG A 177 4.49 7.10 -4.43
N ASP A 178 3.59 7.85 -5.02
CA ASP A 178 3.12 9.15 -4.53
C ASP A 178 1.96 9.05 -3.53
N ARG A 179 1.77 7.86 -2.95
CA ARG A 179 0.69 7.54 -1.99
C ARG A 179 -0.71 7.54 -2.61
N GLU A 180 -0.80 7.44 -3.91
CA GLU A 180 -2.06 7.11 -4.57
C GLU A 180 -2.48 5.70 -4.21
N VAL A 181 -3.79 5.45 -4.14
CA VAL A 181 -4.33 4.12 -3.82
C VAL A 181 -5.35 3.73 -4.86
N LEU A 182 -4.99 2.74 -5.66
CA LEU A 182 -5.87 2.10 -6.61
C LEU A 182 -6.54 0.91 -5.92
N SER A 183 -7.87 0.87 -5.96
CA SER A 183 -8.66 -0.21 -5.36
C SER A 183 -9.33 -1.02 -6.46
N PHE A 184 -9.09 -2.32 -6.42
CA PHE A 184 -9.65 -3.28 -7.37
C PHE A 184 -10.58 -4.26 -6.64
N ILE A 185 -11.59 -4.76 -7.37
CA ILE A 185 -12.44 -5.85 -6.93
C ILE A 185 -12.14 -7.10 -7.73
N GLN A 186 -12.12 -8.24 -7.08
CA GLN A 186 -11.94 -9.52 -7.75
C GLN A 186 -13.19 -9.85 -8.57
N ARG A 187 -12.98 -10.21 -9.83
CA ARG A 187 -14.03 -10.71 -10.72
C ARG A 187 -13.88 -12.22 -10.92
N PRO A 188 -14.98 -12.95 -11.12
CA PRO A 188 -14.89 -14.35 -11.51
C PRO A 188 -13.99 -14.49 -12.73
N ALA A 189 -13.11 -15.47 -12.71
CA ALA A 189 -12.35 -15.82 -13.91
C ALA A 189 -13.36 -16.09 -15.04
N SER A 190 -13.14 -15.51 -16.21
CA SER A 190 -13.99 -15.81 -17.38
C SER A 190 -13.87 -17.31 -17.65
N ILE A 191 -14.94 -18.04 -17.39
CA ILE A 191 -15.06 -19.43 -17.83
C ILE A 191 -15.12 -19.35 -19.35
N ASN A 192 -13.99 -19.52 -20.01
CA ASN A 192 -13.98 -19.71 -21.46
C ASN A 192 -14.53 -21.12 -21.69
N PRO A 193 -15.78 -21.31 -22.16
CA PRO A 193 -16.22 -22.62 -22.57
C PRO A 193 -15.31 -23.00 -23.74
N LYS A 194 -14.42 -23.99 -23.54
CA LYS A 194 -13.70 -24.61 -24.64
C LYS A 194 -14.74 -24.96 -25.69
N LYS A 195 -14.68 -24.30 -26.86
CA LYS A 195 -15.32 -24.83 -28.06
C LYS A 195 -14.69 -26.19 -28.32
N ASN A 196 -15.44 -27.24 -27.98
CA ASN A 196 -15.21 -28.56 -28.56
C ASN A 196 -15.54 -28.54 -30.04
#